data_c74c61d387f2ee17d249263f23e1728b
#
_entry.id   c74c61d387f2ee17d249263f23e1728b
#
_cell.length_a   1.000
_cell.length_b   1.000
_cell.length_c   1.000
_cell.angle_alpha   90.00
_cell.angle_beta   90.00
_cell.angle_gamma   90.00
#
_symmetry.space_group_name_H-M   'P 1'
#
loop_
_entity.id
_entity.type
_entity.pdbx_description
1 polymer ?
#
loop_
_entity_poly.entity_id
_entity_poly.type
_entity_poly.pdbx_seq_one_letter_code
_entity_poly.pdbx_strand_id
1 'polypeptide(L)'
;MTIKTFFFDLDDTLLSDELAVQTAIDRTTAFLVSKYPRIKAEAFEAALRNRAVTLFDTYAIYDFTVQIGISPFEALWGDFTDRTLRFPELAEVVKTYRQQVWSMALADVGISDNRLVKLISLMFIVVRTENSVPYMDTYASLKALYEQYQLVLLTNGSPSLQKLKLEKAPKLRKYFKKIIISGDFGQGKPAPDFFNFALSRAQADIATSLMVGDQLFTDILGANAVGMKSVWLNRKDTPQSEVARPDYTVNSLTEVVDLLEKEGI
;
A
#
# COMPACT_ATOMS: atom_id res chain seq x y z
N MET A 1 22.32 7.72 20.12
CA MET A 1 20.99 8.03 20.71
C MET A 1 20.13 6.80 20.54
N THR A 2 19.45 6.38 21.61
CA THR A 2 18.63 5.15 21.59
C THR A 2 17.28 5.42 20.94
N ILE A 3 16.85 4.59 19.99
CA ILE A 3 15.54 4.66 19.36
C ILE A 3 14.44 4.40 20.42
N LYS A 4 13.34 5.14 20.34
CA LYS A 4 12.17 5.04 21.22
C LYS A 4 10.87 4.80 20.43
N THR A 5 10.81 5.28 19.20
CA THR A 5 9.61 5.22 18.36
C THR A 5 9.92 4.67 16.98
N PHE A 6 9.15 3.67 16.56
CA PHE A 6 9.15 3.14 15.21
C PHE A 6 7.94 3.64 14.46
N PHE A 7 8.17 4.15 13.26
CA PHE A 7 7.13 4.41 12.27
C PHE A 7 7.19 3.31 11.22
N PHE A 8 6.15 2.52 11.12
CA PHE A 8 6.04 1.45 10.13
C PHE A 8 5.11 1.88 9.00
N ASP A 9 5.51 1.64 7.78
CA ASP A 9 4.60 1.56 6.67
C ASP A 9 3.73 0.28 6.76
N LEU A 10 2.64 0.21 5.99
CA LEU A 10 1.69 -0.91 6.01
C LEU A 10 1.86 -1.83 4.82
N ASP A 11 1.63 -1.29 3.61
CA ASP A 11 1.50 -2.06 2.38
C ASP A 11 2.90 -2.49 1.88
N ASP A 12 3.08 -3.77 1.60
CA ASP A 12 4.34 -4.43 1.25
C ASP A 12 5.47 -4.33 2.31
N THR A 13 5.18 -3.67 3.43
CA THR A 13 6.02 -3.67 4.65
C THR A 13 5.51 -4.70 5.67
N LEU A 14 4.29 -4.57 6.11
CA LEU A 14 3.62 -5.45 7.10
C LEU A 14 2.59 -6.37 6.47
N LEU A 15 1.86 -5.88 5.47
CA LEU A 15 0.91 -6.63 4.65
C LEU A 15 1.48 -6.86 3.27
N SER A 16 1.30 -8.05 2.71
CA SER A 16 1.68 -8.36 1.33
C SER A 16 0.59 -7.86 0.36
N ASP A 17 0.58 -6.54 0.09
CA ASP A 17 -0.44 -5.89 -0.73
C ASP A 17 -0.33 -6.30 -2.20
N GLU A 18 0.89 -6.33 -2.74
CA GLU A 18 1.15 -6.79 -4.11
C GLU A 18 0.69 -8.24 -4.33
N LEU A 19 0.97 -9.15 -3.38
CA LEU A 19 0.49 -10.54 -3.46
C LEU A 19 -1.05 -10.60 -3.43
N ALA A 20 -1.69 -9.75 -2.66
CA ALA A 20 -3.15 -9.69 -2.60
C ALA A 20 -3.76 -9.22 -3.92
N VAL A 21 -3.15 -8.21 -4.57
CA VAL A 21 -3.52 -7.75 -5.90
C VAL A 21 -3.28 -8.86 -6.93
N GLN A 22 -2.10 -9.49 -6.91
CA GLN A 22 -1.77 -10.60 -7.84
C GLN A 22 -2.75 -11.75 -7.68
N THR A 23 -3.05 -12.16 -6.46
CA THR A 23 -4.03 -13.24 -6.19
C THR A 23 -5.40 -12.90 -6.78
N ALA A 24 -5.85 -11.65 -6.70
CA ALA A 24 -7.11 -11.23 -7.28
C ALA A 24 -7.07 -11.26 -8.82
N ILE A 25 -5.97 -10.83 -9.42
CA ILE A 25 -5.74 -10.93 -10.87
C ILE A 25 -5.75 -12.39 -11.31
N ASP A 26 -4.97 -13.26 -10.65
CA ASP A 26 -4.84 -14.67 -11.01
C ASP A 26 -6.19 -15.40 -10.98
N ARG A 27 -6.97 -15.21 -9.92
CA ARG A 27 -8.30 -15.84 -9.80
C ARG A 27 -9.27 -15.33 -10.85
N THR A 28 -9.26 -14.04 -11.13
CA THR A 28 -10.10 -13.42 -12.16
C THR A 28 -9.71 -13.90 -13.54
N THR A 29 -8.41 -13.97 -13.82
CA THR A 29 -7.85 -14.47 -15.09
C THR A 29 -8.16 -15.96 -15.28
N ALA A 30 -7.97 -16.79 -14.26
CA ALA A 30 -8.29 -18.22 -14.32
C ALA A 30 -9.78 -18.47 -14.62
N PHE A 31 -10.67 -17.69 -14.00
CA PHE A 31 -12.09 -17.74 -14.31
C PHE A 31 -12.36 -17.36 -15.77
N LEU A 32 -11.74 -16.29 -16.28
CA LEU A 32 -11.90 -15.86 -17.67
C LEU A 32 -11.45 -16.96 -18.66
N VAL A 33 -10.25 -17.50 -18.47
CA VAL A 33 -9.68 -18.55 -19.31
C VAL A 33 -10.52 -19.84 -19.28
N SER A 34 -11.10 -20.18 -18.12
CA SER A 34 -12.01 -21.35 -18.02
C SER A 34 -13.24 -21.22 -18.90
N LYS A 35 -13.74 -19.99 -19.10
CA LYS A 35 -14.89 -19.70 -20.01
C LYS A 35 -14.48 -19.49 -21.45
N TYR A 36 -13.29 -18.95 -21.67
CA TYR A 36 -12.74 -18.59 -22.98
C TYR A 36 -11.35 -19.20 -23.18
N PRO A 37 -11.23 -20.52 -23.42
CA PRO A 37 -9.94 -21.24 -23.45
C PRO A 37 -8.94 -20.77 -24.53
N ARG A 38 -9.39 -19.94 -25.48
CA ARG A 38 -8.51 -19.36 -26.51
C ARG A 38 -7.75 -18.13 -26.03
N ILE A 39 -8.13 -17.56 -24.88
CA ILE A 39 -7.46 -16.40 -24.32
C ILE A 39 -6.20 -16.87 -23.58
N LYS A 40 -5.09 -16.19 -23.84
CA LYS A 40 -3.86 -16.37 -23.08
C LYS A 40 -3.95 -15.58 -21.78
N ALA A 41 -3.71 -16.22 -20.66
CA ALA A 41 -3.75 -15.60 -19.32
C ALA A 41 -2.86 -14.36 -19.23
N GLU A 42 -1.63 -14.49 -19.72
CA GLU A 42 -0.61 -13.43 -19.66
C GLU A 42 -1.03 -12.21 -20.51
N ALA A 43 -1.72 -12.44 -21.66
CA ALA A 43 -2.21 -11.35 -22.50
C ALA A 43 -3.31 -10.54 -21.82
N PHE A 44 -4.23 -11.21 -21.13
CA PHE A 44 -5.29 -10.53 -20.39
C PHE A 44 -4.72 -9.78 -19.16
N GLU A 45 -3.83 -10.39 -18.40
CA GLU A 45 -3.18 -9.74 -17.27
C GLU A 45 -2.40 -8.50 -17.71
N ALA A 46 -1.61 -8.60 -18.77
CA ALA A 46 -0.87 -7.47 -19.32
C ALA A 46 -1.83 -6.34 -19.78
N ALA A 47 -2.93 -6.68 -20.45
CA ALA A 47 -3.96 -5.72 -20.84
C ALA A 47 -4.59 -5.04 -19.61
N LEU A 48 -4.98 -5.82 -18.57
CA LEU A 48 -5.57 -5.29 -17.35
C LEU A 48 -4.63 -4.32 -16.64
N ARG A 49 -3.36 -4.70 -16.44
CA ARG A 49 -2.37 -3.85 -15.80
C ARG A 49 -2.10 -2.57 -16.55
N ASN A 50 -1.94 -2.67 -17.88
CA ASN A 50 -1.73 -1.50 -18.72
C ASN A 50 -2.94 -0.57 -18.69
N ARG A 51 -4.18 -1.09 -18.83
CA ARG A 51 -5.38 -0.27 -18.81
C ARG A 51 -5.63 0.38 -17.45
N ALA A 52 -5.34 -0.33 -16.34
CA ALA A 52 -5.45 0.25 -15.01
C ALA A 52 -4.55 1.48 -14.85
N VAL A 53 -3.28 1.39 -15.24
CA VAL A 53 -2.34 2.51 -15.09
C VAL A 53 -2.67 3.64 -16.08
N THR A 54 -2.78 3.34 -17.40
CA THR A 54 -2.91 4.38 -18.44
C THR A 54 -4.26 5.09 -18.44
N LEU A 55 -5.30 4.51 -17.88
CA LEU A 55 -6.59 5.18 -17.76
C LEU A 55 -6.68 6.05 -16.51
N PHE A 56 -6.04 5.64 -15.40
CA PHE A 56 -6.17 6.33 -14.12
C PHE A 56 -5.61 7.75 -14.16
N ASP A 57 -4.51 7.98 -14.86
CA ASP A 57 -3.85 9.29 -15.01
C ASP A 57 -4.65 10.27 -15.88
N THR A 58 -5.65 9.80 -16.64
CA THR A 58 -6.50 10.67 -17.46
C THR A 58 -7.62 11.37 -16.69
N TYR A 59 -7.90 10.93 -15.46
CA TYR A 59 -8.95 11.52 -14.64
C TYR A 59 -8.49 12.79 -13.91
N ALA A 60 -9.33 13.81 -13.84
CA ALA A 60 -9.07 15.07 -13.14
C ALA A 60 -8.79 14.91 -11.63
N ILE A 61 -9.11 13.75 -11.06
CA ILE A 61 -8.83 13.41 -9.66
C ILE A 61 -7.40 12.89 -9.45
N TYR A 62 -6.65 12.61 -10.52
CA TYR A 62 -5.35 11.94 -10.46
C TYR A 62 -4.35 12.64 -9.53
N ASP A 63 -4.21 13.96 -9.63
CA ASP A 63 -3.29 14.74 -8.78
C ASP A 63 -3.57 14.52 -7.29
N PHE A 64 -4.85 14.48 -6.91
CA PHE A 64 -5.24 14.19 -5.53
C PHE A 64 -4.87 12.77 -5.12
N THR A 65 -5.06 11.77 -5.99
CA THR A 65 -4.72 10.38 -5.69
C THR A 65 -3.21 10.19 -5.52
N VAL A 66 -2.40 10.84 -6.36
CA VAL A 66 -0.92 10.86 -6.22
C VAL A 66 -0.52 11.53 -4.92
N GLN A 67 -1.11 12.68 -4.59
CA GLN A 67 -0.79 13.44 -3.38
C GLN A 67 -0.98 12.66 -2.09
N ILE A 68 -1.99 11.80 -2.02
CA ILE A 68 -2.26 10.97 -0.84
C ILE A 68 -1.79 9.51 -0.98
N GLY A 69 -1.27 9.13 -2.16
CA GLY A 69 -0.70 7.82 -2.44
C GLY A 69 -1.72 6.72 -2.67
N ILE A 70 -2.79 7.00 -3.44
CA ILE A 70 -3.74 5.97 -3.91
C ILE A 70 -3.29 5.45 -5.27
N SER A 71 -3.13 4.13 -5.37
CA SER A 71 -2.72 3.45 -6.59
C SER A 71 -3.90 3.18 -7.55
N PRO A 72 -3.61 3.01 -8.86
CA PRO A 72 -4.61 2.55 -9.84
C PRO A 72 -5.27 1.22 -9.45
N PHE A 73 -4.50 0.33 -8.81
CA PHE A 73 -5.02 -0.98 -8.39
C PHE A 73 -5.93 -0.87 -7.17
N GLU A 74 -5.67 0.06 -6.24
CA GLU A 74 -6.61 0.37 -5.16
C GLU A 74 -7.92 0.92 -5.70
N ALA A 75 -7.88 1.76 -6.74
CA ALA A 75 -9.06 2.27 -7.41
C ALA A 75 -9.92 1.17 -8.08
N LEU A 76 -9.35 0.00 -8.40
CA LEU A 76 -10.10 -1.15 -8.92
C LEU A 76 -11.00 -1.83 -7.88
N TRP A 77 -10.78 -1.63 -6.57
CA TRP A 77 -11.55 -2.30 -5.53
C TRP A 77 -12.05 -1.42 -4.39
N GLY A 78 -11.35 -0.31 -4.08
CA GLY A 78 -11.67 0.56 -2.95
C GLY A 78 -12.90 1.43 -3.21
N ASP A 79 -13.84 1.49 -2.25
CA ASP A 79 -15.06 2.32 -2.39
C ASP A 79 -14.90 3.76 -1.92
N PHE A 80 -13.78 4.07 -1.25
CA PHE A 80 -13.41 5.43 -0.81
C PHE A 80 -14.55 6.18 -0.11
N THR A 81 -15.13 5.55 0.92
CA THR A 81 -16.32 6.06 1.62
C THR A 81 -16.03 7.23 2.55
N ASP A 82 -14.83 7.77 2.54
CA ASP A 82 -14.44 8.95 3.30
C ASP A 82 -15.21 10.18 2.83
N ARG A 83 -15.52 11.10 3.78
CA ARG A 83 -16.41 12.25 3.53
C ARG A 83 -15.68 13.59 3.43
N THR A 84 -14.37 13.58 3.62
CA THR A 84 -13.50 14.76 3.63
C THR A 84 -12.68 14.85 2.35
N LEU A 85 -12.06 15.99 2.12
CA LEU A 85 -11.21 16.25 0.94
C LEU A 85 -11.97 15.96 -0.37
N ARG A 86 -11.30 15.36 -1.34
CA ARG A 86 -11.88 14.97 -2.65
C ARG A 86 -12.33 13.50 -2.70
N PHE A 87 -12.45 12.81 -1.55
CA PHE A 87 -12.90 11.41 -1.54
C PHE A 87 -14.32 11.21 -2.10
N PRO A 88 -15.32 12.10 -1.84
CA PRO A 88 -16.63 11.95 -2.48
C PRO A 88 -16.56 11.98 -4.00
N GLU A 89 -15.70 12.83 -4.58
CA GLU A 89 -15.45 12.86 -6.02
C GLU A 89 -14.77 11.57 -6.50
N LEU A 90 -13.74 11.10 -5.78
CA LEU A 90 -13.05 9.85 -6.10
C LEU A 90 -13.99 8.65 -6.08
N ALA A 91 -14.90 8.57 -5.09
CA ALA A 91 -15.88 7.49 -4.98
C ALA A 91 -16.82 7.40 -6.21
N GLU A 92 -17.14 8.53 -6.84
CA GLU A 92 -17.91 8.54 -8.09
C GLU A 92 -17.04 8.18 -9.29
N VAL A 93 -15.82 8.72 -9.37
CA VAL A 93 -14.88 8.45 -10.47
C VAL A 93 -14.53 6.96 -10.57
N VAL A 94 -14.26 6.29 -9.45
CA VAL A 94 -13.82 4.88 -9.47
C VAL A 94 -14.89 3.93 -10.02
N LYS A 95 -16.17 4.27 -9.98
CA LYS A 95 -17.24 3.46 -10.56
C LYS A 95 -17.08 3.39 -12.08
N THR A 96 -16.88 4.54 -12.72
CA THR A 96 -16.65 4.65 -14.16
C THR A 96 -15.30 4.06 -14.54
N TYR A 97 -14.25 4.39 -13.79
CA TYR A 97 -12.90 3.86 -14.00
C TYR A 97 -12.87 2.33 -14.02
N ARG A 98 -13.45 1.66 -13.01
CA ARG A 98 -13.52 0.18 -12.97
C ARG A 98 -14.20 -0.38 -14.19
N GLN A 99 -15.38 0.15 -14.53
CA GLN A 99 -16.10 -0.33 -15.70
C GLN A 99 -15.28 -0.20 -16.98
N GLN A 100 -14.59 0.93 -17.18
CA GLN A 100 -13.78 1.18 -18.36
C GLN A 100 -12.55 0.26 -18.40
N VAL A 101 -11.80 0.14 -17.30
CA VAL A 101 -10.61 -0.73 -17.26
C VAL A 101 -10.97 -2.17 -17.63
N TRP A 102 -11.99 -2.75 -16.97
CA TRP A 102 -12.39 -4.14 -17.28
C TRP A 102 -12.94 -4.31 -18.68
N SER A 103 -13.72 -3.34 -19.17
CA SER A 103 -14.25 -3.37 -20.54
C SER A 103 -13.13 -3.30 -21.59
N MET A 104 -12.17 -2.40 -21.40
CA MET A 104 -11.04 -2.24 -22.33
C MET A 104 -10.09 -3.43 -22.29
N ALA A 105 -9.77 -3.95 -21.07
CA ALA A 105 -8.93 -5.14 -20.94
C ALA A 105 -9.55 -6.39 -21.62
N LEU A 106 -10.86 -6.56 -21.52
CA LEU A 106 -11.56 -7.62 -22.25
C LEU A 106 -11.56 -7.40 -23.75
N ALA A 107 -11.77 -6.16 -24.20
CA ALA A 107 -11.75 -5.82 -25.63
C ALA A 107 -10.37 -6.09 -26.26
N ASP A 108 -9.28 -5.83 -25.52
CA ASP A 108 -7.89 -6.09 -25.96
C ASP A 108 -7.65 -7.59 -26.24
N VAL A 109 -8.41 -8.48 -25.60
CA VAL A 109 -8.37 -9.94 -25.85
C VAL A 109 -9.56 -10.44 -26.68
N GLY A 110 -10.29 -9.54 -27.36
CA GLY A 110 -11.34 -9.86 -28.31
C GLY A 110 -12.71 -10.20 -27.71
N ILE A 111 -12.97 -9.80 -26.46
CA ILE A 111 -14.27 -10.01 -25.79
C ILE A 111 -15.00 -8.67 -25.60
N SER A 112 -16.30 -8.67 -25.99
CA SER A 112 -17.21 -7.54 -25.74
C SER A 112 -18.47 -8.08 -25.08
N ASP A 113 -18.48 -8.09 -23.71
CA ASP A 113 -19.58 -8.60 -22.90
C ASP A 113 -19.71 -7.80 -21.60
N ASN A 114 -20.71 -6.93 -21.53
CA ASN A 114 -20.96 -6.07 -20.38
C ASN A 114 -21.38 -6.86 -19.10
N ARG A 115 -21.94 -8.07 -19.24
CA ARG A 115 -22.28 -8.91 -18.08
C ARG A 115 -21.01 -9.50 -17.50
N LEU A 116 -20.09 -9.92 -18.36
CA LEU A 116 -18.80 -10.43 -17.96
C LEU A 116 -17.97 -9.32 -17.27
N VAL A 117 -17.94 -8.10 -17.81
CA VAL A 117 -17.28 -6.93 -17.18
C VAL A 117 -17.72 -6.79 -15.72
N LYS A 118 -19.02 -6.77 -15.46
CA LYS A 118 -19.57 -6.65 -14.11
C LYS A 118 -19.15 -7.82 -13.21
N LEU A 119 -19.21 -9.03 -13.72
CA LEU A 119 -18.92 -10.25 -12.97
C LEU A 119 -17.44 -10.29 -12.54
N ILE A 120 -16.50 -10.08 -13.46
CA ILE A 120 -15.06 -10.15 -13.16
C ILE A 120 -14.60 -8.99 -12.30
N SER A 121 -15.17 -7.79 -12.50
CA SER A 121 -14.91 -6.63 -11.62
C SER A 121 -15.34 -6.94 -10.18
N LEU A 122 -16.53 -7.48 -9.97
CA LEU A 122 -17.00 -7.87 -8.64
C LEU A 122 -16.15 -8.99 -8.04
N MET A 123 -15.80 -9.99 -8.84
CA MET A 123 -14.92 -11.09 -8.39
C MET A 123 -13.58 -10.57 -7.92
N PHE A 124 -12.95 -9.64 -8.66
CA PHE A 124 -11.69 -9.00 -8.26
C PHE A 124 -11.85 -8.28 -6.92
N ILE A 125 -12.90 -7.46 -6.76
CA ILE A 125 -13.18 -6.74 -5.50
C ILE A 125 -13.28 -7.70 -4.32
N VAL A 126 -14.08 -8.77 -4.46
CA VAL A 126 -14.28 -9.76 -3.39
C VAL A 126 -12.95 -10.43 -3.03
N VAL A 127 -12.24 -10.94 -4.04
CA VAL A 127 -10.96 -11.64 -3.79
C VAL A 127 -9.95 -10.70 -3.15
N ARG A 128 -9.81 -9.46 -3.67
CA ARG A 128 -8.85 -8.50 -3.13
C ARG A 128 -9.18 -8.11 -1.68
N THR A 129 -10.45 -7.88 -1.38
CA THR A 129 -10.90 -7.52 -0.03
C THR A 129 -10.59 -8.59 1.01
N GLU A 130 -10.70 -9.88 0.64
CA GLU A 130 -10.47 -10.99 1.57
C GLU A 130 -8.98 -11.37 1.75
N ASN A 131 -8.07 -10.80 0.95
CA ASN A 131 -6.65 -11.18 0.94
C ASN A 131 -5.71 -10.11 1.52
N SER A 132 -6.03 -9.51 2.67
CA SER A 132 -5.08 -8.70 3.43
C SER A 132 -4.20 -9.60 4.30
N VAL A 133 -3.11 -10.11 3.74
CA VAL A 133 -2.27 -11.14 4.37
C VAL A 133 -0.99 -10.51 4.93
N PRO A 134 -0.76 -10.56 6.26
CA PRO A 134 0.51 -10.17 6.85
C PRO A 134 1.66 -11.08 6.38
N TYR A 135 2.85 -10.53 6.22
CA TYR A 135 4.05 -11.34 6.02
C TYR A 135 4.29 -12.28 7.21
N MET A 136 4.98 -13.39 6.96
CA MET A 136 5.21 -14.44 7.98
C MET A 136 5.98 -13.92 9.20
N ASP A 137 6.88 -12.96 9.00
CA ASP A 137 7.71 -12.34 10.03
C ASP A 137 7.02 -11.17 10.77
N THR A 138 5.90 -10.66 10.28
CA THR A 138 5.24 -9.45 10.80
C THR A 138 4.87 -9.56 12.28
N TYR A 139 4.15 -10.60 12.66
CA TYR A 139 3.65 -10.70 14.04
C TYR A 139 4.75 -10.97 15.06
N ALA A 140 5.73 -11.78 14.70
CA ALA A 140 6.86 -12.10 15.58
C ALA A 140 7.70 -10.85 15.84
N SER A 141 8.04 -10.11 14.78
CA SER A 141 8.85 -8.90 14.87
C SER A 141 8.12 -7.77 15.60
N LEU A 142 6.83 -7.53 15.30
CA LEU A 142 6.05 -6.51 16.03
C LEU A 142 5.91 -6.86 17.52
N LYS A 143 5.77 -8.15 17.87
CA LYS A 143 5.70 -8.57 19.28
C LYS A 143 7.00 -8.31 20.01
N ALA A 144 8.16 -8.58 19.38
CA ALA A 144 9.46 -8.33 19.98
C ALA A 144 9.70 -6.83 20.25
N LEU A 145 9.21 -5.96 19.37
CA LEU A 145 9.38 -4.51 19.47
C LEU A 145 8.36 -3.85 20.42
N TYR A 146 7.13 -4.36 20.45
CA TYR A 146 5.99 -3.71 21.11
C TYR A 146 6.18 -3.43 22.62
N GLU A 147 6.90 -4.29 23.33
CA GLU A 147 7.08 -4.18 24.79
C GLU A 147 8.12 -3.11 25.17
N GLN A 148 9.00 -2.74 24.23
CA GLN A 148 10.14 -1.86 24.46
C GLN A 148 10.01 -0.49 23.79
N TYR A 149 9.27 -0.44 22.67
CA TYR A 149 9.21 0.74 21.80
C TYR A 149 7.78 1.19 21.56
N GLN A 150 7.61 2.47 21.28
CA GLN A 150 6.37 2.97 20.75
C GLN A 150 6.28 2.63 19.25
N LEU A 151 5.25 1.87 18.85
CA LEU A 151 5.01 1.57 17.44
C LEU A 151 3.89 2.47 16.90
N VAL A 152 4.13 3.07 15.75
CA VAL A 152 3.23 3.96 15.01
C VAL A 152 3.09 3.44 13.60
N LEU A 153 1.87 3.33 13.10
CA LEU A 153 1.62 3.03 11.69
C LEU A 153 1.54 4.35 10.92
N LEU A 154 2.34 4.51 9.87
CA LEU A 154 2.39 5.68 8.99
C LEU A 154 2.21 5.22 7.55
N THR A 155 1.01 5.31 7.01
CA THR A 155 0.63 4.74 5.72
C THR A 155 -0.01 5.77 4.78
N ASN A 156 0.30 5.64 3.50
CA ASN A 156 -0.39 6.37 2.45
C ASN A 156 -1.72 5.70 2.09
N GLY A 157 -2.70 6.47 1.65
CA GLY A 157 -3.97 5.98 1.13
C GLY A 157 -5.22 6.62 1.74
N SER A 158 -6.37 6.06 1.39
CA SER A 158 -7.68 6.44 1.94
C SER A 158 -7.87 5.89 3.35
N PRO A 159 -8.37 6.69 4.31
CA PRO A 159 -8.64 6.22 5.66
C PRO A 159 -9.62 5.03 5.71
N SER A 160 -10.67 5.05 4.89
CA SER A 160 -11.64 3.94 4.83
C SER A 160 -11.00 2.66 4.31
N LEU A 161 -10.12 2.76 3.30
CA LEU A 161 -9.49 1.61 2.69
C LEU A 161 -8.41 1.00 3.62
N GLN A 162 -7.54 1.82 4.21
CA GLN A 162 -6.52 1.35 5.14
C GLN A 162 -7.14 0.74 6.41
N LYS A 163 -8.25 1.30 6.92
CA LYS A 163 -9.00 0.69 8.01
C LYS A 163 -9.58 -0.66 7.63
N LEU A 164 -10.13 -0.81 6.43
CA LEU A 164 -10.62 -2.09 5.93
C LEU A 164 -9.51 -3.16 5.85
N LYS A 165 -8.31 -2.79 5.35
CA LYS A 165 -7.15 -3.69 5.35
C LYS A 165 -6.80 -4.15 6.78
N LEU A 166 -6.81 -3.26 7.76
CA LEU A 166 -6.55 -3.58 9.17
C LEU A 166 -7.67 -4.41 9.83
N GLU A 167 -8.93 -4.23 9.42
CA GLU A 167 -10.04 -5.07 9.87
C GLU A 167 -9.91 -6.51 9.41
N LYS A 168 -9.34 -6.73 8.20
CA LYS A 168 -9.02 -8.06 7.68
C LYS A 168 -7.77 -8.68 8.33
N ALA A 169 -6.93 -7.85 8.95
CA ALA A 169 -5.76 -8.29 9.73
C ALA A 169 -5.83 -7.80 11.20
N PRO A 170 -6.86 -8.20 11.98
CA PRO A 170 -7.23 -7.54 13.24
C PRO A 170 -6.14 -7.63 14.33
N LYS A 171 -5.25 -8.61 14.25
CA LYS A 171 -4.13 -8.75 15.19
C LYS A 171 -3.07 -7.66 15.01
N LEU A 172 -3.01 -6.98 13.86
CA LEU A 172 -2.04 -5.89 13.65
C LEU A 172 -2.36 -4.67 14.52
N ARG A 173 -3.64 -4.29 14.57
CA ARG A 173 -4.09 -3.06 15.21
C ARG A 173 -3.59 -2.88 16.65
N LYS A 174 -3.48 -3.96 17.41
CA LYS A 174 -3.11 -3.93 18.83
C LYS A 174 -1.66 -3.48 19.10
N TYR A 175 -0.76 -3.62 18.11
CA TYR A 175 0.65 -3.25 18.27
C TYR A 175 0.90 -1.74 18.13
N PHE A 176 -0.02 -1.01 17.50
CA PHE A 176 0.18 0.40 17.18
C PHE A 176 -0.52 1.33 18.14
N LYS A 177 0.25 2.20 18.81
CA LYS A 177 -0.25 3.26 19.67
C LYS A 177 -1.01 4.32 18.86
N LYS A 178 -0.56 4.58 17.63
CA LYS A 178 -1.18 5.49 16.66
C LYS A 178 -1.21 4.85 15.27
N ILE A 179 -2.26 5.16 14.53
CA ILE A 179 -2.39 4.88 13.10
C ILE A 179 -2.61 6.23 12.43
N ILE A 180 -1.72 6.58 11.51
CA ILE A 180 -1.68 7.86 10.82
C ILE A 180 -1.75 7.57 9.33
N ILE A 181 -2.78 8.09 8.68
CA ILE A 181 -3.10 7.81 7.28
C ILE A 181 -3.07 9.13 6.52
N SER A 182 -2.42 9.17 5.37
CA SER A 182 -2.24 10.36 4.56
C SER A 182 -3.56 11.03 4.17
N GLY A 183 -4.59 10.26 3.91
CA GLY A 183 -5.93 10.76 3.59
C GLY A 183 -6.63 11.51 4.73
N ASP A 184 -6.22 11.32 5.98
CA ASP A 184 -6.70 12.15 7.11
C ASP A 184 -5.97 13.50 7.17
N PHE A 185 -4.78 13.62 6.58
CA PHE A 185 -3.96 14.83 6.57
C PHE A 185 -4.11 15.63 5.26
N GLY A 186 -4.29 14.94 4.13
CA GLY A 186 -4.41 15.54 2.80
C GLY A 186 -3.13 15.49 1.98
N GLN A 187 -2.04 14.95 2.53
CA GLN A 187 -0.77 14.74 1.83
C GLN A 187 -0.08 13.52 2.43
N GLY A 188 0.59 12.72 1.59
CA GLY A 188 1.26 11.49 1.99
C GLY A 188 2.78 11.56 1.94
N LYS A 189 3.43 10.47 2.34
CA LYS A 189 4.86 10.26 2.12
C LYS A 189 5.18 10.41 0.63
N PRO A 190 6.28 11.07 0.25
CA PRO A 190 7.42 11.49 1.05
C PRO A 190 7.34 12.92 1.61
N ALA A 191 6.20 13.58 1.63
CA ALA A 191 6.09 14.97 2.02
C ALA A 191 6.58 15.21 3.46
N PRO A 192 7.53 16.14 3.70
CA PRO A 192 8.07 16.46 5.02
C PRO A 192 6.97 16.83 6.03
N ASP A 193 5.94 17.57 5.58
CA ASP A 193 4.85 18.00 6.44
C ASP A 193 4.04 16.83 7.02
N PHE A 194 3.90 15.74 6.25
CA PHE A 194 3.23 14.53 6.74
C PHE A 194 4.07 13.80 7.79
N PHE A 195 5.40 13.74 7.64
CA PHE A 195 6.30 13.21 8.67
C PHE A 195 6.28 14.06 9.93
N ASN A 196 6.34 15.39 9.81
CA ASN A 196 6.25 16.31 10.94
C ASN A 196 4.90 16.20 11.67
N PHE A 197 3.80 16.09 10.93
CA PHE A 197 2.48 15.80 11.48
C PHE A 197 2.48 14.47 12.24
N ALA A 198 3.08 13.42 11.67
CA ALA A 198 3.15 12.10 12.30
C ALA A 198 3.95 12.12 13.60
N LEU A 199 5.11 12.78 13.63
CA LEU A 199 5.91 12.99 14.83
C LEU A 199 5.11 13.71 15.93
N SER A 200 4.43 14.80 15.59
CA SER A 200 3.58 15.54 16.51
C SER A 200 2.44 14.69 17.06
N ARG A 201 1.73 13.95 16.21
CA ARG A 201 0.61 13.07 16.61
C ARG A 201 1.07 11.90 17.48
N ALA A 202 2.26 11.41 17.27
CA ALA A 202 2.89 10.36 18.05
C ALA A 202 3.53 10.87 19.35
N GLN A 203 3.71 12.19 19.50
CA GLN A 203 4.52 12.80 20.55
C GLN A 203 5.94 12.21 20.59
N ALA A 204 6.54 12.07 19.40
CA ALA A 204 7.84 11.46 19.19
C ALA A 204 8.89 12.51 18.81
N ASP A 205 10.12 12.29 19.26
CA ASP A 205 11.28 13.09 18.87
C ASP A 205 11.94 12.46 17.65
N ILE A 206 12.25 13.27 16.65
CA ILE A 206 12.85 12.82 15.39
C ILE A 206 14.20 12.11 15.62
N ALA A 207 15.02 12.61 16.55
CA ALA A 207 16.33 12.05 16.86
C ALA A 207 16.28 10.65 17.49
N THR A 208 15.11 10.25 18.03
CA THR A 208 14.87 8.94 18.63
C THR A 208 13.79 8.15 17.87
N SER A 209 13.49 8.55 16.64
CA SER A 209 12.52 7.90 15.75
C SER A 209 13.20 7.19 14.60
N LEU A 210 12.60 6.10 14.14
CA LEU A 210 13.08 5.27 13.02
C LEU A 210 11.91 4.95 12.09
N MET A 211 12.04 5.27 10.81
CA MET A 211 11.10 4.84 9.77
C MET A 211 11.49 3.46 9.24
N VAL A 212 10.54 2.54 9.15
CA VAL A 212 10.70 1.22 8.53
C VAL A 212 9.68 1.10 7.40
N GLY A 213 10.14 0.94 6.16
CA GLY A 213 9.28 0.82 4.99
C GLY A 213 9.98 0.18 3.80
N ASP A 214 9.20 -0.27 2.82
CA ASP A 214 9.69 -0.95 1.61
C ASP A 214 9.95 -0.01 0.43
N GLN A 215 9.36 1.20 0.46
CA GLN A 215 9.41 2.14 -0.66
C GLN A 215 10.48 3.21 -0.50
N LEU A 216 11.52 3.15 -1.38
CA LEU A 216 12.59 4.13 -1.38
C LEU A 216 12.10 5.58 -1.55
N PHE A 217 11.15 5.81 -2.48
CA PHE A 217 10.73 7.16 -2.87
C PHE A 217 9.59 7.74 -2.03
N THR A 218 9.07 6.99 -1.09
CA THR A 218 8.08 7.48 -0.13
C THR A 218 8.60 7.42 1.30
N ASP A 219 8.98 6.22 1.78
CA ASP A 219 9.37 6.00 3.17
C ASP A 219 10.76 6.58 3.45
N ILE A 220 11.74 6.15 2.67
CA ILE A 220 13.15 6.49 2.89
C ILE A 220 13.42 7.95 2.50
N LEU A 221 12.97 8.35 1.31
CA LEU A 221 13.12 9.74 0.86
C LEU A 221 12.46 10.73 1.82
N GLY A 222 11.25 10.40 2.31
CA GLY A 222 10.54 11.24 3.26
C GLY A 222 11.23 11.30 4.63
N ALA A 223 11.71 10.17 5.14
CA ALA A 223 12.51 10.13 6.37
C ALA A 223 13.79 10.96 6.23
N ASN A 224 14.54 10.81 5.11
CA ASN A 224 15.74 11.60 4.82
C ASN A 224 15.43 13.10 4.78
N ALA A 225 14.31 13.50 4.15
CA ALA A 225 13.94 14.91 4.00
C ALA A 225 13.71 15.62 5.35
N VAL A 226 13.31 14.89 6.40
CA VAL A 226 13.13 15.44 7.75
C VAL A 226 14.29 15.12 8.70
N GLY A 227 15.29 14.35 8.28
CA GLY A 227 16.42 13.94 9.12
C GLY A 227 16.09 12.81 10.11
N MET A 228 15.05 12.04 9.84
CA MET A 228 14.69 10.83 10.59
C MET A 228 15.53 9.65 10.09
N LYS A 229 16.05 8.82 11.00
CA LYS A 229 16.70 7.56 10.61
C LYS A 229 15.73 6.63 9.91
N SER A 230 16.25 5.79 9.00
CA SER A 230 15.44 4.91 8.17
C SER A 230 16.04 3.52 7.99
N VAL A 231 15.15 2.52 7.94
CA VAL A 231 15.44 1.14 7.54
C VAL A 231 14.64 0.85 6.28
N TRP A 232 15.32 0.56 5.21
CA TRP A 232 14.70 0.10 3.98
C TRP A 232 14.51 -1.43 4.02
N LEU A 233 13.26 -1.86 4.00
CA LEU A 233 12.88 -3.26 3.94
C LEU A 233 12.86 -3.74 2.48
N ASN A 234 14.00 -4.19 1.98
CA ASN A 234 14.20 -4.58 0.59
C ASN A 234 13.93 -6.08 0.35
N ARG A 235 12.68 -6.50 0.49
CA ARG A 235 12.26 -7.90 0.30
C ARG A 235 12.49 -8.45 -1.12
N LYS A 236 12.65 -7.55 -2.10
CA LYS A 236 12.71 -7.89 -3.54
C LYS A 236 14.11 -7.78 -4.14
N ASP A 237 15.11 -7.52 -3.31
CA ASP A 237 16.48 -7.28 -3.75
C ASP A 237 16.56 -6.20 -4.86
N THR A 238 15.78 -5.14 -4.68
CA THR A 238 15.74 -4.01 -5.61
C THR A 238 17.06 -3.22 -5.53
N PRO A 239 17.57 -2.67 -6.65
CA PRO A 239 18.78 -1.82 -6.64
C PRO A 239 18.61 -0.59 -5.74
N GLN A 240 19.69 -0.19 -5.09
CA GLN A 240 19.74 1.05 -4.29
C GLN A 240 19.56 2.29 -5.17
N SER A 241 19.09 3.37 -4.55
CA SER A 241 18.94 4.68 -5.17
C SER A 241 20.01 5.65 -4.65
N GLU A 242 20.50 6.52 -5.51
CA GLU A 242 21.40 7.62 -5.08
C GLU A 242 20.63 8.76 -4.40
N VAL A 243 19.33 8.89 -4.66
CA VAL A 243 18.48 9.97 -4.16
C VAL A 243 17.88 9.64 -2.79
N ALA A 244 17.43 8.40 -2.59
CA ALA A 244 16.86 7.91 -1.34
C ALA A 244 17.88 6.97 -0.67
N ARG A 245 18.54 7.45 0.38
CA ARG A 245 19.63 6.74 1.06
C ARG A 245 19.15 6.26 2.44
N PRO A 246 18.86 4.96 2.59
CA PRO A 246 18.54 4.41 3.90
C PRO A 246 19.75 4.39 4.82
N ASP A 247 19.56 4.58 6.13
CA ASP A 247 20.62 4.34 7.12
C ASP A 247 20.94 2.86 7.21
N TYR A 248 19.93 1.99 7.07
CA TYR A 248 20.05 0.55 7.10
C TYR A 248 19.20 -0.09 6.00
N THR A 249 19.66 -1.23 5.46
CA THR A 249 18.92 -2.05 4.50
C THR A 249 18.83 -3.47 5.04
N VAL A 250 17.62 -4.03 5.05
CA VAL A 250 17.32 -5.38 5.51
C VAL A 250 16.35 -6.06 4.56
N ASN A 251 16.29 -7.40 4.58
CA ASN A 251 15.40 -8.18 3.71
C ASN A 251 14.14 -8.72 4.42
N SER A 252 14.11 -8.60 5.75
CA SER A 252 12.99 -9.08 6.58
C SER A 252 12.77 -8.19 7.81
N LEU A 253 11.58 -8.27 8.38
CA LEU A 253 11.29 -7.60 9.66
C LEU A 253 12.04 -8.25 10.83
N THR A 254 12.40 -9.53 10.72
CA THR A 254 13.27 -10.20 11.71
C THR A 254 14.62 -9.52 11.77
N GLU A 255 15.20 -9.18 10.62
CA GLU A 255 16.48 -8.46 10.57
C GLU A 255 16.39 -7.04 11.16
N VAL A 256 15.22 -6.39 11.16
CA VAL A 256 15.02 -5.12 11.87
C VAL A 256 15.20 -5.32 13.37
N VAL A 257 14.69 -6.42 13.93
CA VAL A 257 14.88 -6.75 15.34
C VAL A 257 16.34 -7.05 15.64
N ASP A 258 16.99 -7.87 14.82
CA ASP A 258 18.41 -8.23 14.96
C ASP A 258 19.33 -7.00 14.89
N LEU A 259 18.97 -6.01 14.06
CA LEU A 259 19.72 -4.76 13.90
C LEU A 259 19.79 -3.98 15.21
N LEU A 260 18.69 -3.92 15.97
CA LEU A 260 18.68 -3.22 17.26
C LEU A 260 19.59 -3.87 18.30
N GLU A 261 19.65 -5.19 18.30
CA GLU A 261 20.52 -5.93 19.23
C GLU A 261 22.01 -5.74 18.87
N LYS A 262 22.35 -5.67 17.58
CA LYS A 262 23.72 -5.57 17.09
C LYS A 262 24.29 -4.15 17.17
N GLU A 263 23.50 -3.17 16.77
CA GLU A 263 23.96 -1.78 16.64
C GLU A 263 23.72 -0.94 17.90
N GLY A 264 22.92 -1.43 18.86
CA GLY A 264 22.62 -0.71 20.10
C GLY A 264 21.87 0.61 19.87
N ILE A 265 21.07 0.69 18.79
CA ILE A 265 20.34 1.88 18.35
C ILE A 265 18.98 2.02 19.03
#